data_62fbf3856f370357f936cc92c8d10295
#
_entry.id   62fbf3856f370357f936cc92c8d10295
#
_cell.length_a   1.000
_cell.length_b   1.000
_cell.length_c   1.000
_cell.angle_alpha   90.00
_cell.angle_beta   90.00
_cell.angle_gamma   90.00
#
_symmetry.space_group_name_H-M   'P 1'
#
loop_
_entity.id
_entity.type
_entity.pdbx_description
1 polymer ?
#
loop_
_entity_poly.entity_id
_entity_poly.type
_entity_poly.pdbx_seq_one_letter_code
_entity_poly.pdbx_strand_id
1 'polypeptide(L)'
;MDKETIRKYIEDRNKLTKDFYDKLKAQDDKFCEELVKSIPIKIGTIIKKSITINSQIYGSQTKTSFYKVIRFKANPDGTVYIIANKRKLDGNFGVREITLCIIYYNNGFKLEDSYKIVDECM
;
A
#
# COMPACT_ATOMS: atom_id res chain seq x y z
N MET A 1 -28.08 -33.78 26.34
CA MET A 1 -26.95 -32.89 26.67
C MET A 1 -27.51 -31.67 27.39
N ASP A 2 -27.00 -31.33 28.55
CA ASP A 2 -27.52 -30.21 29.32
C ASP A 2 -26.99 -28.87 28.85
N LYS A 3 -27.62 -27.79 29.33
CA LYS A 3 -27.26 -26.43 28.96
C LYS A 3 -25.84 -26.04 29.38
N GLU A 4 -25.38 -26.52 30.53
CA GLU A 4 -24.04 -26.22 31.04
C GLU A 4 -22.97 -26.80 30.14
N THR A 5 -23.13 -28.03 29.71
CA THR A 5 -22.17 -28.70 28.81
C THR A 5 -22.10 -27.98 27.48
N ILE A 6 -23.25 -27.60 26.92
CA ILE A 6 -23.32 -26.88 25.65
C ILE A 6 -22.65 -25.51 25.78
N ARG A 7 -22.95 -24.76 26.84
CA ARG A 7 -22.38 -23.44 27.08
C ARG A 7 -20.86 -23.51 27.19
N LYS A 8 -20.35 -24.47 27.96
CA LYS A 8 -18.91 -24.66 28.17
C LYS A 8 -18.20 -24.96 26.86
N TYR A 9 -18.77 -25.82 26.04
CA TYR A 9 -18.19 -26.14 24.73
C TYR A 9 -18.09 -24.91 23.83
N ILE A 10 -19.17 -24.11 23.77
CA ILE A 10 -19.19 -22.88 22.95
C ILE A 10 -18.15 -21.88 23.47
N GLU A 11 -18.07 -21.68 24.77
CA GLU A 11 -17.09 -20.78 25.38
C GLU A 11 -15.65 -21.21 25.08
N ASP A 12 -15.36 -22.50 25.24
CA ASP A 12 -14.02 -23.04 24.97
C ASP A 12 -13.64 -22.91 23.50
N ARG A 13 -14.58 -23.17 22.60
CA ARG A 13 -14.36 -23.01 21.16
C ARG A 13 -14.12 -21.56 20.79
N ASN A 14 -14.91 -20.63 21.34
CA ASN A 14 -14.74 -19.20 21.08
C ASN A 14 -13.38 -18.71 21.57
N LYS A 15 -12.93 -19.18 22.71
CA LYS A 15 -11.62 -18.84 23.26
C LYS A 15 -10.48 -19.34 22.37
N LEU A 16 -10.56 -20.58 21.90
CA LEU A 16 -9.57 -21.13 20.98
C LEU A 16 -9.52 -20.38 19.65
N THR A 17 -10.69 -20.03 19.13
CA THR A 17 -10.80 -19.26 17.89
C THR A 17 -10.18 -17.88 18.06
N LYS A 18 -10.46 -17.20 19.17
CA LYS A 18 -9.88 -15.90 19.48
C LYS A 18 -8.36 -15.97 19.60
N ASP A 19 -7.85 -16.97 20.34
CA ASP A 19 -6.41 -17.15 20.51
C ASP A 19 -5.73 -17.39 19.16
N PHE A 20 -6.36 -18.17 18.27
CA PHE A 20 -5.85 -18.42 16.93
C PHE A 20 -5.77 -17.12 16.12
N TYR A 21 -6.83 -16.32 16.11
CA TYR A 21 -6.85 -15.05 15.39
C TYR A 21 -5.85 -14.05 15.95
N ASP A 22 -5.68 -14.00 17.25
CA ASP A 22 -4.72 -13.10 17.88
C ASP A 22 -3.28 -13.46 17.49
N LYS A 23 -2.96 -14.76 17.44
CA LYS A 23 -1.65 -15.24 17.00
C LYS A 23 -1.41 -14.98 15.51
N LEU A 24 -2.43 -15.21 14.70
CA LEU A 24 -2.35 -14.96 13.26
C LEU A 24 -2.12 -13.48 12.98
N LYS A 25 -2.86 -12.62 13.66
CA LYS A 25 -2.70 -11.16 13.54
C LYS A 25 -1.30 -10.72 13.94
N ALA A 26 -0.76 -11.23 15.04
CA ALA A 26 0.59 -10.89 15.48
C ALA A 26 1.64 -11.32 14.45
N GLN A 27 1.47 -12.48 13.85
CA GLN A 27 2.35 -12.98 12.80
C GLN A 27 2.27 -12.12 11.54
N ASP A 28 1.05 -11.76 11.13
CA ASP A 28 0.82 -10.90 9.96
C ASP A 28 1.40 -9.51 10.18
N ASP A 29 1.20 -8.91 11.35
CA ASP A 29 1.73 -7.59 11.68
C ASP A 29 3.26 -7.58 11.61
N LYS A 30 3.91 -8.61 12.14
CA LYS A 30 5.37 -8.75 12.08
C LYS A 30 5.86 -8.91 10.65
N PHE A 31 5.19 -9.73 9.87
CA PHE A 31 5.52 -9.93 8.45
C PHE A 31 5.39 -8.62 7.67
N CYS A 32 4.29 -7.88 7.87
CA CYS A 32 4.06 -6.60 7.20
C CYS A 32 5.11 -5.55 7.58
N GLU A 33 5.53 -5.49 8.84
CA GLU A 33 6.62 -4.61 9.28
C GLU A 33 7.92 -4.90 8.53
N GLU A 34 8.30 -6.18 8.43
CA GLU A 34 9.52 -6.58 7.74
C GLU A 34 9.42 -6.34 6.23
N LEU A 35 8.21 -6.54 5.67
CA LEU A 35 7.96 -6.28 4.26
C LEU A 35 8.20 -4.81 3.91
N VAL A 36 7.73 -3.90 4.75
CA VAL A 36 7.95 -2.46 4.56
C VAL A 36 9.45 -2.12 4.59
N LYS A 37 10.22 -2.76 5.47
CA LYS A 37 11.67 -2.54 5.55
C LYS A 37 12.43 -3.00 4.31
N SER A 38 11.86 -3.95 3.54
CA SER A 38 12.51 -4.48 2.34
C SER A 38 12.19 -3.69 1.07
N ILE A 39 11.31 -2.69 1.14
CA ILE A 39 10.92 -1.89 -0.01
C ILE A 39 12.08 -0.94 -0.39
N PRO A 40 12.50 -0.90 -1.68
CA PRO A 40 13.62 -0.05 -2.10
C PRO A 40 13.26 1.44 -2.19
N ILE A 41 11.98 1.79 -2.09
CA ILE A 41 11.51 3.18 -2.16
C ILE A 41 11.40 3.73 -0.75
N LYS A 42 11.88 4.96 -0.53
CA LYS A 42 11.86 5.60 0.79
C LYS A 42 10.68 6.56 0.94
N ILE A 43 10.24 6.75 2.20
CA ILE A 43 9.28 7.79 2.52
C ILE A 43 9.90 9.15 2.18
N GLY A 44 9.13 10.03 1.55
CA GLY A 44 9.61 11.32 1.06
C GLY A 44 10.05 11.31 -0.39
N THR A 45 10.19 10.13 -1.00
CA THR A 45 10.52 10.00 -2.42
C THR A 45 9.44 10.63 -3.29
N ILE A 46 9.86 11.37 -4.31
CA ILE A 46 8.92 11.96 -5.27
C ILE A 46 8.84 11.04 -6.48
N ILE A 47 7.62 10.65 -6.82
CA ILE A 47 7.33 9.78 -7.96
C ILE A 47 6.60 10.59 -9.01
N LYS A 48 7.10 10.50 -10.25
CA LYS A 48 6.49 11.12 -11.42
C LYS A 48 5.65 10.07 -12.14
N LYS A 49 4.39 10.40 -12.41
CA LYS A 49 3.49 9.56 -13.22
C LYS A 49 3.18 10.28 -14.51
N SER A 50 3.44 9.63 -15.64
CA SER A 50 3.16 10.15 -16.96
C SER A 50 2.08 9.31 -17.63
N ILE A 51 1.06 9.98 -18.17
CA ILE A 51 -0.04 9.36 -18.91
C ILE A 51 -0.10 10.01 -20.28
N THR A 52 -0.12 9.19 -21.32
CA THR A 52 -0.30 9.67 -22.69
C THR A 52 -1.76 9.46 -23.09
N ILE A 53 -2.42 10.55 -23.47
CA ILE A 53 -3.80 10.54 -23.93
C ILE A 53 -3.78 10.76 -25.44
N ASN A 54 -4.33 9.81 -26.19
CA ASN A 54 -4.46 9.91 -27.64
C ASN A 54 -5.84 10.44 -27.98
N SER A 55 -5.89 11.56 -28.71
CA SER A 55 -7.13 12.17 -29.18
C SER A 55 -7.10 12.25 -30.70
N GLN A 56 -8.21 11.92 -31.34
CA GLN A 56 -8.34 12.05 -32.78
C GLN A 56 -8.33 13.52 -33.24
N ILE A 57 -8.74 14.42 -32.35
CA ILE A 57 -8.84 15.86 -32.68
C ILE A 57 -7.54 16.60 -32.34
N TYR A 58 -6.93 16.27 -31.20
CA TYR A 58 -5.78 17.03 -30.66
C TYR A 58 -4.46 16.27 -30.72
N GLY A 59 -4.46 15.03 -31.24
CA GLY A 59 -3.27 14.19 -31.27
C GLY A 59 -2.93 13.61 -29.90
N SER A 60 -1.66 13.23 -29.74
CA SER A 60 -1.18 12.65 -28.49
C SER A 60 -0.75 13.74 -27.50
N GLN A 61 -1.24 13.66 -26.28
CA GLN A 61 -0.87 14.56 -25.20
C GLN A 61 -0.36 13.76 -24.01
N THR A 62 0.75 14.19 -23.42
CA THR A 62 1.30 13.57 -22.22
C THR A 62 0.97 14.44 -21.00
N LYS A 63 0.28 13.84 -20.04
CA LYS A 63 -0.03 14.50 -18.77
C LYS A 63 0.88 13.92 -17.70
N THR A 64 1.55 14.80 -16.96
CA THR A 64 2.50 14.44 -15.93
C THR A 64 2.01 14.92 -14.57
N SER A 65 2.07 14.05 -13.57
CA SER A 65 1.74 14.38 -12.18
C SER A 65 2.88 13.93 -11.27
N PHE A 66 3.05 14.64 -10.15
CA PHE A 66 4.07 14.33 -9.16
C PHE A 66 3.41 13.98 -7.84
N TYR A 67 3.99 12.99 -7.15
CA TYR A 67 3.48 12.48 -5.89
C TYR A 67 4.62 12.31 -4.90
N LYS A 68 4.37 12.65 -3.65
CA LYS A 68 5.34 12.45 -2.58
C LYS A 68 4.89 11.28 -1.72
N VAL A 69 5.73 10.26 -1.61
CA VAL A 69 5.43 9.07 -0.82
C VAL A 69 5.44 9.44 0.66
N ILE A 70 4.33 9.15 1.35
CA ILE A 70 4.16 9.46 2.76
C ILE A 70 4.14 8.23 3.65
N ARG A 71 3.68 7.08 3.14
CA ARG A 71 3.70 5.82 3.88
C ARG A 71 3.43 4.65 2.96
N PHE A 72 3.65 3.47 3.47
CA PHE A 72 3.34 2.21 2.80
C PHE A 72 2.33 1.44 3.63
N LYS A 73 1.43 0.72 2.95
CA LYS A 73 0.53 -0.23 3.59
C LYS A 73 0.83 -1.61 3.07
N ALA A 74 1.49 -2.42 3.90
CA ALA A 74 1.81 -3.80 3.56
C ALA A 74 0.63 -4.73 3.90
N ASN A 75 0.45 -5.76 3.09
CA ASN A 75 -0.60 -6.75 3.27
C ASN A 75 0.02 -8.15 3.44
N PRO A 76 -0.67 -9.06 4.16
CA PRO A 76 -0.15 -10.41 4.38
C PRO A 76 0.04 -11.25 3.12
N ASP A 77 -0.57 -10.87 2.00
CA ASP A 77 -0.40 -11.53 0.72
C ASP A 77 0.88 -11.14 -0.03
N GLY A 78 1.69 -10.22 0.54
CA GLY A 78 2.93 -9.76 -0.06
C GLY A 78 2.80 -8.55 -0.95
N THR A 79 1.62 -7.94 -1.03
CA THR A 79 1.43 -6.68 -1.76
C THR A 79 1.66 -5.49 -0.84
N VAL A 80 2.12 -4.37 -1.41
CA VAL A 80 2.30 -3.13 -0.67
C VAL A 80 1.67 -1.99 -1.45
N TYR A 81 0.81 -1.23 -0.76
CA TYR A 81 0.21 -0.03 -1.31
C TYR A 81 1.12 1.16 -1.03
N ILE A 82 1.44 1.92 -2.06
CA ILE A 82 2.18 3.18 -1.91
C ILE A 82 1.16 4.30 -1.71
N ILE A 83 1.20 4.92 -0.54
CA ILE A 83 0.32 6.03 -0.18
C ILE A 83 1.11 7.33 -0.34
N ALA A 84 0.53 8.28 -1.05
CA ALA A 84 1.23 9.51 -1.41
C ALA A 84 0.32 10.72 -1.41
N ASN A 85 0.93 11.90 -1.39
CA ASN A 85 0.27 13.18 -1.59
C ASN A 85 0.57 13.69 -3.00
N LYS A 86 -0.45 14.17 -3.69
CA LYS A 86 -0.29 14.72 -5.05
C LYS A 86 0.15 16.19 -4.98
N ARG A 87 1.08 16.58 -5.88
CA ARG A 87 1.49 17.96 -6.01
C ARG A 87 0.36 18.79 -6.64
N LYS A 88 0.04 19.91 -6.05
CA LYS A 88 -0.95 20.86 -6.56
C LYS A 88 -0.35 21.74 -7.66
N LEU A 89 -1.21 22.53 -8.32
CA LEU A 89 -0.80 23.47 -9.34
C LEU A 89 0.14 24.56 -8.81
N ASP A 90 0.05 24.89 -7.52
CA ASP A 90 0.93 25.86 -6.87
C ASP A 90 2.34 25.34 -6.56
N GLY A 91 2.61 24.06 -6.85
CA GLY A 91 3.88 23.41 -6.60
C GLY A 91 4.00 22.72 -5.25
N ASN A 92 3.07 22.96 -4.34
CA ASN A 92 3.05 22.34 -3.02
C ASN A 92 2.31 21.00 -3.05
N PHE A 93 2.70 20.06 -2.18
CA PHE A 93 2.00 18.79 -2.04
C PHE A 93 0.76 18.99 -1.17
N GLY A 94 -0.34 18.34 -1.58
CA GLY A 94 -1.57 18.33 -0.81
C GLY A 94 -1.44 17.51 0.45
N VAL A 95 -2.45 17.59 1.32
CA VAL A 95 -2.51 16.81 2.57
C VAL A 95 -3.37 15.55 2.44
N ARG A 96 -4.13 15.44 1.36
CA ARG A 96 -4.98 14.27 1.12
C ARG A 96 -4.13 13.07 0.74
N GLU A 97 -4.32 11.98 1.47
CA GLU A 97 -3.68 10.71 1.17
C GLU A 97 -4.40 9.99 0.03
N ILE A 98 -3.65 9.53 -0.96
CA ILE A 98 -4.18 8.70 -2.03
C ILE A 98 -3.34 7.43 -2.16
N THR A 99 -3.96 6.34 -2.59
CA THR A 99 -3.23 5.15 -2.98
C THR A 99 -2.71 5.36 -4.40
N LEU A 100 -1.42 5.58 -4.55
CA LEU A 100 -0.80 5.86 -5.84
C LEU A 100 -0.77 4.60 -6.71
N CYS A 101 -0.26 3.52 -6.15
CA CYS A 101 -0.14 2.25 -6.86
C CYS A 101 0.11 1.11 -5.89
N ILE A 102 0.05 -0.11 -6.43
CA ILE A 102 0.33 -1.35 -5.69
C ILE A 102 1.61 -1.94 -6.27
N ILE A 103 2.55 -2.29 -5.40
CA ILE A 103 3.76 -2.99 -5.80
C ILE A 103 3.73 -4.41 -5.24
N TYR A 104 4.37 -5.33 -5.95
CA TYR A 104 4.29 -6.77 -5.68
C TYR A 104 5.67 -7.34 -5.37
N TYR A 105 5.72 -8.26 -4.40
CA TYR A 105 6.98 -8.90 -4.00
C TYR A 105 7.63 -9.70 -5.13
N ASN A 106 6.81 -10.30 -6.01
CA ASN A 106 7.32 -11.15 -7.09
C ASN A 106 8.04 -10.39 -8.21
N ASN A 107 7.87 -9.07 -8.28
CA ASN A 107 8.63 -8.22 -9.22
C ASN A 107 9.70 -7.38 -8.51
N GLY A 108 10.04 -7.72 -7.27
CA GLY A 108 11.03 -6.97 -6.48
C GLY A 108 10.58 -5.60 -6.02
N PHE A 109 9.28 -5.40 -5.90
CA PHE A 109 8.67 -4.11 -5.53
C PHE A 109 9.01 -2.98 -6.51
N LYS A 110 9.10 -3.32 -7.79
CA LYS A 110 9.38 -2.33 -8.84
C LYS A 110 8.11 -1.60 -9.25
N LEU A 111 8.28 -0.33 -9.61
CA LEU A 111 7.21 0.47 -10.18
C LEU A 111 6.96 0.09 -11.64
N GLU A 112 5.72 0.26 -12.10
CA GLU A 112 5.40 0.15 -13.52
C GLU A 112 6.09 1.27 -14.33
N ASP A 113 6.21 1.08 -15.65
CA ASP A 113 6.93 2.00 -16.54
C ASP A 113 6.39 3.43 -16.54
N SER A 114 5.09 3.59 -16.27
CA SER A 114 4.45 4.92 -16.20
C SER A 114 4.88 5.73 -14.98
N TYR A 115 5.55 5.10 -14.00
CA TYR A 115 6.03 5.74 -12.79
C TYR A 115 7.54 5.81 -12.81
N LYS A 116 8.10 6.95 -12.44
CA LYS A 116 9.55 7.13 -12.31
C LYS A 116 9.88 7.85 -11.01
N ILE A 117 10.97 7.42 -10.38
CA ILE A 117 11.48 8.09 -9.20
C ILE A 117 12.21 9.36 -9.66
N VAL A 118 11.84 10.49 -9.06
CA VAL A 118 12.47 11.78 -9.32
C VAL A 118 13.51 12.01 -8.21
N ASP A 119 14.68 12.52 -8.58
CA ASP A 119 15.73 12.83 -7.62
C ASP A 119 15.26 13.91 -6.64
N GLU A 120 15.41 13.65 -5.35
CA GLU A 120 14.98 14.55 -4.28
C GLU A 120 15.76 15.85 -4.21
N CYS A 121 16.90 15.89 -4.86
CA CYS A 121 17.77 17.08 -4.87
C CYS A 121 17.26 18.22 -5.73
N MET A 122 16.07 18.03 -6.32
CA MET A 122 15.45 19.08 -7.13
C MET A 122 14.56 19.98 -6.31
#